data_5901e93c4d9b9b85871a87cf1f326b71
#
_entry.id   5901e93c4d9b9b85871a87cf1f326b71
#
_cell.length_a   1.000
_cell.length_b   1.000
_cell.length_c   1.000
_cell.angle_alpha   90.00
_cell.angle_beta   90.00
_cell.angle_gamma   90.00
#
_symmetry.space_group_name_H-M   'P 1'
#
loop_
_entity.id
_entity.type
_entity.pdbx_description
1 polymer ?
#
loop_
_entity_poly.entity_id
_entity_poly.type
_entity_poly.pdbx_seq_one_letter_code
_entity_poly.pdbx_strand_id
1 'polypeptide(L)'
;MSALRALVLLSGGLDSVTVAQMMLRRNELGACLIVDYGQPHARWEIPCAINWCGKHAVKALHADVPMLGGGGMRIGHGAAGPRVVPGRNLALISLGVSAALVHGCNAVVVGCNADDAADYPDCRVSFITAANATAMAYGVRILAPLLGMTKRQVVGEALRVGVVIEDTWSCYEPRGPAPCGTCNACRLRAAALST
;
A
#
# COMPACT_ATOMS: atom_id res chain seq x y z
N MET A 1 10.71 -20.96 15.75
CA MET A 1 10.11 -19.71 15.22
C MET A 1 8.85 -20.09 14.45
N SER A 2 7.71 -19.48 14.71
CA SER A 2 6.49 -19.73 13.93
C SER A 2 6.69 -19.32 12.47
N ALA A 3 6.04 -20.05 11.55
CA ALA A 3 6.05 -19.69 10.12
C ALA A 3 5.57 -18.27 9.91
N LEU A 4 6.07 -17.59 8.88
CA LEU A 4 5.63 -16.24 8.53
C LEU A 4 4.17 -16.29 8.07
N ARG A 5 3.33 -15.46 8.67
CA ARG A 5 1.95 -15.23 8.26
C ARG A 5 1.70 -13.72 8.20
N ALA A 6 1.63 -13.20 7.01
CA ALA A 6 1.61 -11.77 6.74
C ALA A 6 0.18 -11.22 6.60
N LEU A 7 -0.04 -10.04 7.15
CA LEU A 7 -1.16 -9.17 6.79
C LEU A 7 -0.61 -8.08 5.87
N VAL A 8 -1.17 -7.92 4.67
CA VAL A 8 -0.74 -6.89 3.71
C VAL A 8 -1.67 -5.68 3.80
N LEU A 9 -1.10 -4.47 3.92
CA LEU A 9 -1.85 -3.22 3.71
C LEU A 9 -2.09 -3.07 2.20
N LEU A 10 -3.31 -3.38 1.75
CA LEU A 10 -3.66 -3.46 0.34
C LEU A 10 -4.51 -2.26 -0.09
N SER A 11 -3.91 -1.32 -0.81
CA SER A 11 -4.63 -0.15 -1.35
C SER A 11 -5.30 -0.44 -2.71
N GLY A 12 -4.85 -1.45 -3.45
CA GLY A 12 -5.24 -1.70 -4.85
C GLY A 12 -4.29 -1.03 -5.85
N GLY A 13 -3.29 -0.28 -5.36
CA GLY A 13 -2.20 0.25 -6.17
C GLY A 13 -1.18 -0.82 -6.54
N LEU A 14 -0.41 -0.58 -7.61
CA LEU A 14 0.57 -1.53 -8.16
C LEU A 14 1.51 -2.10 -7.07
N ASP A 15 2.06 -1.26 -6.21
CA ASP A 15 3.05 -1.67 -5.21
C ASP A 15 2.42 -2.59 -4.15
N SER A 16 1.25 -2.21 -3.63
CA SER A 16 0.55 -3.00 -2.62
C SER A 16 0.06 -4.34 -3.17
N VAL A 17 -0.41 -4.38 -4.42
CA VAL A 17 -0.79 -5.62 -5.11
C VAL A 17 0.44 -6.49 -5.37
N THR A 18 1.58 -5.89 -5.72
CA THR A 18 2.83 -6.62 -5.93
C THR A 18 3.28 -7.33 -4.65
N VAL A 19 3.31 -6.64 -3.50
CA VAL A 19 3.71 -7.30 -2.25
C VAL A 19 2.69 -8.34 -1.80
N ALA A 20 1.39 -8.13 -2.04
CA ALA A 20 0.37 -9.12 -1.74
C ALA A 20 0.58 -10.40 -2.58
N GLN A 21 0.85 -10.24 -3.87
CA GLN A 21 1.15 -11.35 -4.78
C GLN A 21 2.44 -12.08 -4.41
N MET A 22 3.48 -11.34 -3.96
CA MET A 22 4.73 -11.94 -3.45
C MET A 22 4.44 -12.83 -2.22
N MET A 23 3.67 -12.33 -1.25
CA MET A 23 3.33 -13.10 -0.04
C MET A 23 2.46 -14.31 -0.37
N LEU A 24 1.52 -14.16 -1.30
CA LEU A 24 0.68 -15.26 -1.78
C LEU A 24 1.52 -16.38 -2.41
N ARG A 25 2.45 -16.04 -3.30
CA ARG A 25 3.32 -17.02 -3.97
C ARG A 25 4.25 -17.77 -3.01
N ARG A 26 4.58 -17.15 -1.87
CA ARG A 26 5.39 -17.79 -0.82
C ARG A 26 4.56 -18.58 0.18
N ASN A 27 3.24 -18.62 0.00
CA ASN A 27 2.30 -19.21 0.96
C ASN A 27 2.42 -18.59 2.37
N GLU A 28 2.72 -17.29 2.41
CA GLU A 28 2.92 -16.50 3.62
C GLU A 28 1.78 -15.50 3.88
N LEU A 29 0.82 -15.36 2.93
CA LEU A 29 -0.27 -14.40 3.04
C LEU A 29 -1.40 -14.95 3.93
N GLY A 30 -1.69 -14.24 5.03
CA GLY A 30 -2.79 -14.55 5.95
C GLY A 30 -4.07 -13.77 5.68
N ALA A 31 -3.94 -12.47 5.41
CA ALA A 31 -5.04 -11.56 5.11
C ALA A 31 -4.55 -10.29 4.43
N CYS A 32 -5.46 -9.52 3.83
CA CYS A 32 -5.24 -8.16 3.38
C CYS A 32 -6.11 -7.18 4.18
N LEU A 33 -5.55 -6.04 4.56
CA LEU A 33 -6.29 -4.93 5.16
C LEU A 33 -6.44 -3.81 4.14
N ILE A 34 -7.68 -3.48 3.80
CA ILE A 34 -8.08 -2.39 2.92
C ILE A 34 -8.61 -1.27 3.80
N VAL A 35 -8.02 -0.08 3.69
CA VAL A 35 -8.41 1.07 4.54
C VAL A 35 -8.99 2.17 3.67
N ASP A 36 -10.25 2.54 3.94
CA ASP A 36 -10.83 3.77 3.46
C ASP A 36 -10.58 4.86 4.52
N TYR A 37 -9.71 5.83 4.17
CA TYR A 37 -9.43 6.97 5.03
C TYR A 37 -10.00 8.28 4.46
N GLY A 38 -10.94 8.19 3.49
CA GLY A 38 -11.55 9.34 2.82
C GLY A 38 -10.68 9.91 1.71
N GLN A 39 -9.78 9.13 1.12
CA GLN A 39 -8.97 9.57 -0.02
C GLN A 39 -9.85 9.80 -1.26
N PRO A 40 -9.60 10.87 -2.03
CA PRO A 40 -10.45 11.24 -3.19
C PRO A 40 -10.56 10.16 -4.25
N HIS A 41 -9.58 9.26 -4.32
CA HIS A 41 -9.50 8.17 -5.31
C HIS A 41 -9.97 6.81 -4.76
N ALA A 42 -10.51 6.73 -3.54
CA ALA A 42 -10.98 5.49 -2.91
C ALA A 42 -11.92 4.68 -3.82
N ARG A 43 -12.87 5.35 -4.49
CA ARG A 43 -13.85 4.71 -5.35
C ARG A 43 -13.26 3.95 -6.55
N TRP A 44 -11.99 4.17 -6.88
CA TRP A 44 -11.29 3.46 -7.96
C TRP A 44 -10.28 2.45 -7.43
N GLU A 45 -9.51 2.80 -6.38
CA GLU A 45 -8.47 1.90 -5.89
C GLU A 45 -9.03 0.77 -5.02
N ILE A 46 -10.03 1.05 -4.16
CA ILE A 46 -10.61 0.03 -3.28
C ILE A 46 -11.23 -1.12 -4.06
N PRO A 47 -12.00 -0.90 -5.16
CA PRO A 47 -12.48 -1.99 -6.01
C PRO A 47 -11.35 -2.85 -6.59
N CYS A 48 -10.19 -2.27 -6.94
CA CYS A 48 -9.04 -3.04 -7.40
C CYS A 48 -8.51 -3.99 -6.30
N ALA A 49 -8.43 -3.50 -5.05
CA ALA A 49 -8.02 -4.31 -3.91
C ALA A 49 -9.01 -5.46 -3.63
N ILE A 50 -10.31 -5.16 -3.63
CA ILE A 50 -11.37 -6.15 -3.40
C ILE A 50 -11.36 -7.22 -4.51
N ASN A 51 -11.27 -6.78 -5.77
CA ASN A 51 -11.21 -7.68 -6.92
C ASN A 51 -10.00 -8.62 -6.84
N TRP A 52 -8.81 -8.08 -6.47
CA TRP A 52 -7.62 -8.90 -6.29
C TRP A 52 -7.83 -9.95 -5.19
N CYS A 53 -8.36 -9.56 -4.03
CA CYS A 53 -8.68 -10.51 -2.95
C CYS A 53 -9.66 -11.60 -3.40
N GLY A 54 -10.73 -11.22 -4.13
CA GLY A 54 -11.73 -12.16 -4.65
C GLY A 54 -11.13 -13.15 -5.65
N LYS A 55 -10.32 -12.67 -6.60
CA LYS A 55 -9.63 -13.52 -7.61
C LYS A 55 -8.72 -14.57 -6.98
N HIS A 56 -8.14 -14.27 -5.84
CA HIS A 56 -7.18 -15.15 -5.17
C HIS A 56 -7.73 -15.86 -3.93
N ALA A 57 -9.03 -15.72 -3.63
CA ALA A 57 -9.69 -16.26 -2.45
C ALA A 57 -8.97 -15.86 -1.13
N VAL A 58 -8.46 -14.63 -1.08
CA VAL A 58 -7.75 -14.07 0.08
C VAL A 58 -8.72 -13.33 0.98
N LYS A 59 -8.59 -13.52 2.30
CA LYS A 59 -9.37 -12.79 3.30
C LYS A 59 -9.11 -11.30 3.21
N ALA A 60 -10.14 -10.51 2.87
CA ALA A 60 -10.14 -9.06 2.90
C ALA A 60 -10.74 -8.54 4.20
N LEU A 61 -10.02 -7.68 4.89
CA LEU A 61 -10.48 -6.93 6.07
C LEU A 61 -10.66 -5.49 5.62
N HIS A 62 -11.73 -4.83 6.09
CA HIS A 62 -12.03 -3.45 5.78
C HIS A 62 -11.98 -2.60 7.06
N ALA A 63 -11.41 -1.41 6.96
CA ALA A 63 -11.43 -0.41 8.01
C ALA A 63 -11.76 0.96 7.40
N ASP A 64 -12.73 1.65 8.00
CA ASP A 64 -13.09 3.01 7.65
C ASP A 64 -12.50 3.96 8.70
N VAL A 65 -11.62 4.88 8.26
CA VAL A 65 -10.91 5.83 9.13
C VAL A 65 -10.99 7.24 8.52
N PRO A 66 -12.19 7.80 8.37
CA PRO A 66 -12.41 9.02 7.59
C PRO A 66 -11.67 10.25 8.14
N MET A 67 -11.28 10.24 9.41
CA MET A 67 -10.53 11.33 10.02
C MET A 67 -9.09 11.49 9.47
N LEU A 68 -8.53 10.48 8.81
CA LEU A 68 -7.20 10.58 8.18
C LEU A 68 -7.24 11.26 6.81
N GLY A 69 -8.39 11.36 6.17
CA GLY A 69 -8.47 11.83 4.76
C GLY A 69 -9.43 12.96 4.48
N GLY A 70 -10.42 13.27 5.31
CA GLY A 70 -11.51 14.06 4.77
C GLY A 70 -12.17 15.12 5.61
N GLY A 71 -12.47 14.89 6.81
CA GLY A 71 -13.53 15.68 7.47
C GLY A 71 -13.07 16.90 8.26
N GLY A 72 -11.79 17.02 8.58
CA GLY A 72 -11.28 18.10 9.43
C GLY A 72 -9.79 18.30 9.33
N MET A 73 -9.06 17.31 8.86
CA MET A 73 -7.61 17.39 8.60
C MET A 73 -7.35 17.48 7.09
N ARG A 74 -7.97 18.45 6.43
CA ARG A 74 -7.49 18.92 5.12
C ARG A 74 -6.22 19.72 5.35
N ILE A 75 -5.13 19.04 5.61
CA ILE A 75 -3.83 19.67 5.68
C ILE A 75 -3.44 20.02 4.25
N GLY A 76 -3.56 21.32 3.94
CA GLY A 76 -2.89 21.98 2.84
C GLY A 76 -3.35 21.58 1.43
N HIS A 77 -4.55 22.01 1.01
CA HIS A 77 -4.79 22.32 -0.39
C HIS A 77 -4.19 23.69 -0.71
N GLY A 78 -2.88 23.84 -0.51
CA GLY A 78 -2.08 24.87 -1.17
C GLY A 78 -1.82 24.38 -2.58
N ALA A 79 -1.97 25.29 -3.56
CA ALA A 79 -1.73 25.04 -4.97
C ALA A 79 -0.47 24.18 -5.18
N ALA A 80 -0.61 23.07 -5.95
CA ALA A 80 0.46 22.31 -6.60
C ALA A 80 1.49 21.56 -5.75
N GLY A 81 1.15 21.09 -4.53
CA GLY A 81 2.00 20.14 -3.80
C GLY A 81 1.45 18.72 -3.82
N PRO A 82 2.28 17.67 -3.63
CA PRO A 82 1.78 16.31 -3.47
C PRO A 82 0.78 16.27 -2.31
N ARG A 83 -0.31 15.50 -2.47
CA ARG A 83 -1.35 15.34 -1.41
C ARG A 83 -0.79 14.45 -0.29
N VAL A 84 0.10 15.01 0.49
CA VAL A 84 0.71 14.33 1.64
C VAL A 84 -0.27 14.41 2.80
N VAL A 85 -0.69 13.25 3.31
CA VAL A 85 -1.34 13.14 4.61
C VAL A 85 -0.23 12.83 5.62
N PRO A 86 0.19 13.80 6.45
CA PRO A 86 1.29 13.61 7.38
C PRO A 86 1.02 12.45 8.34
N GLY A 87 2.00 11.54 8.51
CA GLY A 87 1.86 10.40 9.40
C GLY A 87 0.86 9.32 8.96
N ARG A 88 0.40 9.36 7.70
CA ARG A 88 -0.57 8.37 7.21
C ARG A 88 -0.06 6.95 7.36
N ASN A 89 1.16 6.67 6.92
CA ASN A 89 1.70 5.31 7.00
C ASN A 89 1.90 4.85 8.44
N LEU A 90 2.18 5.76 9.39
CA LEU A 90 2.23 5.42 10.81
C LEU A 90 0.85 4.92 11.30
N ALA A 91 -0.21 5.66 10.98
CA ALA A 91 -1.57 5.27 11.35
C ALA A 91 -1.99 3.95 10.69
N LEU A 92 -1.72 3.78 9.38
CA LEU A 92 -2.05 2.56 8.65
C LEU A 92 -1.28 1.34 9.19
N ILE A 93 0.00 1.49 9.52
CA ILE A 93 0.81 0.43 10.13
C ILE A 93 0.25 0.05 11.50
N SER A 94 -0.13 1.03 12.33
CA SER A 94 -0.71 0.77 13.65
C SER A 94 -2.02 -0.01 13.56
N LEU A 95 -2.90 0.34 12.62
CA LEU A 95 -4.12 -0.43 12.30
C LEU A 95 -3.76 -1.84 11.82
N GLY A 96 -2.75 -1.94 10.95
CA GLY A 96 -2.25 -3.22 10.45
C GLY A 96 -1.74 -4.13 11.57
N VAL A 97 -1.00 -3.60 12.53
CA VAL A 97 -0.51 -4.35 13.70
C VAL A 97 -1.69 -4.88 14.53
N SER A 98 -2.67 -4.03 14.84
CA SER A 98 -3.87 -4.44 15.56
C SER A 98 -4.64 -5.54 14.82
N ALA A 99 -4.87 -5.38 13.52
CA ALA A 99 -5.54 -6.38 12.69
C ALA A 99 -4.73 -7.67 12.59
N ALA A 100 -3.39 -7.60 12.48
CA ALA A 100 -2.52 -8.77 12.44
C ALA A 100 -2.67 -9.62 13.71
N LEU A 101 -2.67 -9.00 14.88
CA LEU A 101 -2.86 -9.68 16.17
C LEU A 101 -4.21 -10.40 16.25
N VAL A 102 -5.29 -9.72 15.86
CA VAL A 102 -6.65 -10.27 15.88
C VAL A 102 -6.78 -11.46 14.92
N HIS A 103 -6.07 -11.43 13.79
CA HIS A 103 -6.19 -12.45 12.73
C HIS A 103 -5.05 -13.47 12.73
N GLY A 104 -4.22 -13.52 13.77
CA GLY A 104 -3.16 -14.51 13.93
C GLY A 104 -2.05 -14.36 12.88
N CYS A 105 -1.79 -13.13 12.40
CA CYS A 105 -0.64 -12.79 11.58
C CYS A 105 0.50 -12.28 12.46
N ASN A 106 1.74 -12.57 12.07
CA ASN A 106 2.95 -12.17 12.80
C ASN A 106 3.83 -11.16 12.03
N ALA A 107 3.28 -10.65 10.91
CA ALA A 107 3.90 -9.56 10.16
C ALA A 107 2.83 -8.68 9.49
N VAL A 108 3.16 -7.39 9.33
CA VAL A 108 2.46 -6.44 8.45
C VAL A 108 3.39 -6.09 7.30
N VAL A 109 2.87 -6.16 6.07
CA VAL A 109 3.64 -5.87 4.85
C VAL A 109 3.11 -4.60 4.21
N VAL A 110 4.03 -3.70 3.86
CA VAL A 110 3.75 -2.42 3.20
C VAL A 110 4.45 -2.34 1.84
N GLY A 111 3.83 -1.63 0.90
CA GLY A 111 4.32 -1.49 -0.48
C GLY A 111 5.19 -0.24 -0.70
N CYS A 112 5.92 0.26 0.30
CA CYS A 112 6.84 1.39 0.10
C CYS A 112 7.98 0.99 -0.83
N ASN A 113 8.38 1.90 -1.74
CA ASN A 113 9.48 1.72 -2.69
C ASN A 113 10.50 2.87 -2.59
N ALA A 114 11.61 2.80 -3.34
CA ALA A 114 12.69 3.77 -3.26
C ALA A 114 12.28 5.16 -3.79
N ASP A 115 11.43 5.23 -4.82
CA ASP A 115 11.00 6.51 -5.40
C ASP A 115 10.04 7.24 -4.45
N ASP A 116 9.21 6.50 -3.69
CA ASP A 116 8.36 7.09 -2.66
C ASP A 116 9.16 7.70 -1.51
N ALA A 117 10.32 7.13 -1.16
CA ALA A 117 11.17 7.59 -0.06
C ALA A 117 11.76 9.00 -0.28
N ALA A 118 11.84 9.46 -1.54
CA ALA A 118 12.27 10.81 -1.88
C ALA A 118 11.24 11.85 -1.40
N ASP A 119 9.96 11.59 -1.66
CA ASP A 119 8.86 12.53 -1.41
C ASP A 119 8.20 12.34 -0.03
N TYR A 120 8.22 11.10 0.51
CA TYR A 120 7.48 10.72 1.72
C TYR A 120 8.42 10.23 2.82
N PRO A 121 8.59 11.00 3.92
CA PRO A 121 9.42 10.59 5.06
C PRO A 121 9.03 9.23 5.65
N ASP A 122 7.73 8.92 5.62
CA ASP A 122 7.14 7.67 6.14
C ASP A 122 7.22 6.48 5.16
N CYS A 123 8.02 6.62 4.08
CA CYS A 123 8.47 5.54 3.20
C CYS A 123 9.98 5.28 3.30
N ARG A 124 10.70 5.98 4.17
CA ARG A 124 12.16 5.84 4.32
C ARG A 124 12.54 4.64 5.17
N VAL A 125 13.75 4.11 4.94
CA VAL A 125 14.32 3.00 5.72
C VAL A 125 14.28 3.29 7.22
N SER A 126 14.66 4.51 7.64
CA SER A 126 14.66 4.92 9.06
C SER A 126 13.28 4.83 9.70
N PHE A 127 12.23 5.26 8.96
CA PHE A 127 10.85 5.16 9.43
C PHE A 127 10.40 3.70 9.56
N ILE A 128 10.63 2.87 8.53
CA ILE A 128 10.25 1.44 8.55
C ILE A 128 10.98 0.71 9.68
N THR A 129 12.26 1.03 9.93
CA THR A 129 13.04 0.46 11.05
C THR A 129 12.43 0.83 12.41
N ALA A 130 12.08 2.10 12.61
CA ALA A 130 11.44 2.57 13.85
C ALA A 130 10.06 1.94 14.04
N ALA A 131 9.24 1.89 13.00
CA ALA A 131 7.93 1.24 13.03
C ALA A 131 8.05 -0.25 13.36
N ASN A 132 9.04 -0.95 12.76
CA ASN A 132 9.31 -2.34 13.08
C ASN A 132 9.73 -2.53 14.54
N ALA A 133 10.61 -1.69 15.08
CA ALA A 133 11.03 -1.76 16.48
C ALA A 133 9.83 -1.62 17.43
N THR A 134 8.91 -0.71 17.13
CA THR A 134 7.67 -0.52 17.90
C THR A 134 6.73 -1.74 17.79
N ALA A 135 6.51 -2.25 16.57
CA ALA A 135 5.62 -3.38 16.33
C ALA A 135 6.15 -4.69 16.95
N MET A 136 7.46 -4.84 17.04
CA MET A 136 8.11 -5.98 17.68
C MET A 136 7.78 -6.11 19.17
N ALA A 137 7.40 -5.03 19.86
CA ALA A 137 6.89 -5.09 21.22
C ALA A 137 5.59 -5.93 21.35
N TYR A 138 4.88 -6.08 20.24
CA TYR A 138 3.68 -6.92 20.12
C TYR A 138 3.95 -8.25 19.40
N GLY A 139 5.21 -8.58 19.09
CA GLY A 139 5.57 -9.79 18.36
C GLY A 139 5.22 -9.74 16.86
N VAL A 140 4.93 -8.55 16.32
CA VAL A 140 4.60 -8.34 14.89
C VAL A 140 5.76 -7.65 14.19
N ARG A 141 6.16 -8.18 13.01
CA ARG A 141 7.21 -7.57 12.17
C ARG A 141 6.60 -6.63 11.14
N ILE A 142 7.30 -5.53 10.83
CA ILE A 142 6.97 -4.69 9.68
C ILE A 142 7.93 -5.03 8.54
N LEU A 143 7.38 -5.42 7.40
CA LEU A 143 8.14 -5.79 6.21
C LEU A 143 7.81 -4.84 5.05
N ALA A 144 8.84 -4.38 4.34
CA ALA A 144 8.71 -3.54 3.15
C ALA A 144 9.60 -4.11 2.02
N PRO A 145 9.16 -5.18 1.33
CA PRO A 145 9.99 -5.90 0.37
C PRO A 145 10.46 -5.08 -0.82
N LEU A 146 9.76 -3.98 -1.16
CA LEU A 146 10.06 -3.12 -2.30
C LEU A 146 10.91 -1.89 -1.93
N LEU A 147 11.28 -1.73 -0.66
CA LEU A 147 11.87 -0.49 -0.12
C LEU A 147 13.13 -0.01 -0.86
N GLY A 148 13.94 -0.93 -1.38
CA GLY A 148 15.14 -0.61 -2.18
C GLY A 148 14.91 -0.62 -3.69
N MET A 149 13.69 -0.82 -4.17
CA MET A 149 13.37 -0.93 -5.59
C MET A 149 12.86 0.40 -6.16
N THR A 150 13.35 0.78 -7.33
CA THR A 150 12.75 1.85 -8.15
C THR A 150 11.40 1.38 -8.70
N LYS A 151 10.56 2.32 -9.15
CA LYS A 151 9.24 1.98 -9.74
C LYS A 151 9.35 1.04 -10.94
N ARG A 152 10.40 1.20 -11.75
CA ARG A 152 10.70 0.28 -12.87
C ARG A 152 10.98 -1.14 -12.37
N GLN A 153 11.77 -1.29 -11.31
CA GLN A 153 12.05 -2.60 -10.71
C GLN A 153 10.80 -3.20 -10.08
N VAL A 154 9.93 -2.38 -9.48
CA VAL A 154 8.63 -2.83 -8.96
C VAL A 154 7.74 -3.36 -10.09
N VAL A 155 7.69 -2.69 -11.25
CA VAL A 155 6.96 -3.19 -12.43
C VAL A 155 7.52 -4.56 -12.87
N GLY A 156 8.85 -4.68 -12.98
CA GLY A 156 9.50 -5.96 -13.31
C GLY A 156 9.14 -7.07 -12.32
N GLU A 157 9.16 -6.76 -11.03
CA GLU A 157 8.77 -7.72 -9.99
C GLU A 157 7.28 -8.08 -10.06
N ALA A 158 6.40 -7.10 -10.30
CA ALA A 158 4.98 -7.31 -10.49
C ALA A 158 4.70 -8.31 -11.61
N LEU A 159 5.32 -8.12 -12.77
CA LEU A 159 5.22 -9.05 -13.90
C LEU A 159 5.77 -10.44 -13.55
N ARG A 160 6.93 -10.49 -12.88
CA ARG A 160 7.56 -11.75 -12.47
C ARG A 160 6.67 -12.58 -11.55
N VAL A 161 5.95 -11.93 -10.64
CA VAL A 161 5.03 -12.63 -9.71
C VAL A 161 3.64 -12.84 -10.29
N GLY A 162 3.35 -12.31 -11.48
CA GLY A 162 2.09 -12.53 -12.21
C GLY A 162 0.98 -11.55 -11.82
N VAL A 163 1.33 -10.31 -11.47
CA VAL A 163 0.35 -9.24 -11.30
C VAL A 163 -0.14 -8.79 -12.67
N VAL A 164 -1.45 -8.70 -12.83
CA VAL A 164 -2.10 -8.04 -13.96
C VAL A 164 -2.11 -6.55 -13.67
N ILE A 165 -1.23 -5.80 -14.35
CA ILE A 165 -1.00 -4.37 -14.05
C ILE A 165 -2.26 -3.54 -14.27
N GLU A 166 -3.06 -3.89 -15.26
CA GLU A 166 -4.32 -3.23 -15.62
C GLU A 166 -5.37 -3.31 -14.51
N ASP A 167 -5.31 -4.34 -13.66
CA ASP A 167 -6.19 -4.52 -12.51
C ASP A 167 -5.79 -3.64 -11.30
N THR A 168 -4.76 -2.80 -11.42
CA THR A 168 -4.26 -1.93 -10.36
C THR A 168 -4.53 -0.46 -10.64
N TRP A 169 -4.74 0.34 -9.57
CA TRP A 169 -4.98 1.77 -9.68
C TRP A 169 -3.86 2.59 -9.05
N SER A 170 -3.37 3.63 -9.73
CA SER A 170 -2.30 4.51 -9.21
C SER A 170 -2.68 5.99 -9.21
N CYS A 171 -3.71 6.39 -9.95
CA CYS A 171 -4.03 7.81 -10.13
C CYS A 171 -4.61 8.42 -8.85
N TYR A 172 -4.02 9.52 -8.39
CA TYR A 172 -4.52 10.29 -7.23
C TYR A 172 -5.59 11.33 -7.60
N GLU A 173 -5.70 11.70 -8.88
CA GLU A 173 -6.58 12.77 -9.38
C GLU A 173 -7.36 12.31 -10.61
N PRO A 174 -8.19 11.27 -10.46
CA PRO A 174 -8.93 10.75 -11.60
C PRO A 174 -9.90 11.77 -12.16
N ARG A 175 -9.98 11.83 -13.50
CA ARG A 175 -10.96 12.64 -14.23
C ARG A 175 -11.99 11.70 -14.84
N GLY A 176 -13.11 11.51 -14.12
CA GLY A 176 -14.10 10.50 -14.51
C GLY A 176 -13.57 9.07 -14.28
N PRO A 177 -13.89 8.10 -15.17
CA PRO A 177 -13.52 6.69 -14.99
C PRO A 177 -12.05 6.39 -15.32
N ALA A 178 -11.32 7.33 -15.92
CA ALA A 178 -9.95 7.15 -16.39
C ALA A 178 -8.92 7.82 -15.47
N PRO A 179 -7.68 7.30 -15.41
CA PRO A 179 -6.56 8.00 -14.80
C PRO A 179 -6.31 9.35 -15.47
N CYS A 180 -5.91 10.37 -14.69
CA CYS A 180 -5.68 11.73 -15.24
C CYS A 180 -4.47 11.84 -16.19
N GLY A 181 -3.54 10.90 -16.14
CA GLY A 181 -2.31 10.89 -16.94
C GLY A 181 -1.23 11.93 -16.51
N THR A 182 -1.58 12.88 -15.65
CA THR A 182 -0.74 14.04 -15.37
C THR A 182 -0.24 14.15 -13.93
N CYS A 183 -0.86 13.48 -12.95
CA CYS A 183 -0.35 13.46 -11.57
C CYS A 183 0.96 12.68 -11.48
N ASN A 184 1.71 12.88 -10.40
CA ASN A 184 3.01 12.25 -10.20
C ASN A 184 2.92 10.72 -10.31
N ALA A 185 1.92 10.10 -9.70
CA ALA A 185 1.73 8.65 -9.76
C ALA A 185 1.46 8.13 -11.18
N CYS A 186 0.67 8.88 -12.00
CA CYS A 186 0.45 8.52 -13.39
C CYS A 186 1.75 8.62 -14.22
N ARG A 187 2.54 9.69 -14.03
CA ARG A 187 3.81 9.87 -14.72
C ARG A 187 4.82 8.79 -14.37
N LEU A 188 4.98 8.50 -13.06
CA LEU A 188 5.88 7.44 -12.60
C LEU A 188 5.47 6.07 -13.14
N ARG A 189 4.16 5.76 -13.12
CA ARG A 189 3.65 4.51 -13.69
C ARG A 189 3.92 4.42 -15.20
N ALA A 190 3.63 5.46 -15.95
CA ALA A 190 3.87 5.48 -17.40
C ALA A 190 5.36 5.33 -17.72
N ALA A 191 6.24 6.08 -17.03
CA ALA A 191 7.69 5.98 -17.21
C ALA A 191 8.24 4.59 -16.84
N ALA A 192 7.67 3.94 -15.82
CA ALA A 192 8.09 2.61 -15.42
C ALA A 192 7.61 1.49 -16.37
N LEU A 193 6.51 1.71 -17.09
CA LEU A 193 5.97 0.78 -18.08
C LEU A 193 6.56 0.98 -19.49
N SER A 194 7.17 2.15 -19.74
CA SER A 194 7.89 2.39 -21.00
C SER A 194 9.20 1.62 -20.99
N THR A 195 9.32 0.64 -21.85
CA THR A 195 10.55 -0.15 -22.08
C THR A 195 11.62 0.65 -22.80
#